data_d80f99cf1800d7c2c1f45f157a4e1343
#
_entry.id   d80f99cf1800d7c2c1f45f157a4e1343
#
_cell.length_a   1.000
_cell.length_b   1.000
_cell.length_c   1.000
_cell.angle_alpha   90.00
_cell.angle_beta   90.00
_cell.angle_gamma   90.00
#
_symmetry.space_group_name_H-M   'P 1'
#
loop_
_entity.id
_entity.type
_entity.pdbx_description
1 polymer ?
#
loop_
_entity_poly.entity_id
_entity_poly.type
_entity_poly.pdbx_seq_one_letter_code
_entity_poly.pdbx_strand_id
1 'polypeptide(L)'
;RQMCIRDSNITKDDMLNGDGLRVVLWVSGCDHCCKECHNPITWDPNGGLVFDEEAKEELFEELKKDYVSGITFSGGDPLYAGNREDVLKLAKEVHEKFPEKTIWMYTGFVWESIDGLEVMDYVDVLVDGEFVKEEADPQLHWKGSANQRVIDVKATKKSGEVVLHCA
;
A
#
# COMPACT_ATOMS: atom_id res chain seq x y z
N ARG A 1 -10.50 -18.53 -8.49
CA ARG A 1 -9.82 -17.78 -9.52
C ARG A 1 -8.46 -17.26 -9.02
N GLN A 2 -7.42 -17.44 -9.80
CA GLN A 2 -6.10 -16.92 -9.50
C GLN A 2 -6.06 -15.40 -9.69
N MET A 3 -5.42 -14.69 -8.78
CA MET A 3 -5.22 -13.25 -8.91
C MET A 3 -4.22 -12.95 -10.03
N CYS A 4 -4.45 -11.85 -10.76
CA CYS A 4 -3.58 -11.43 -11.86
C CYS A 4 -2.41 -10.56 -11.40
N ILE A 5 -2.43 -10.06 -10.16
CA ILE A 5 -1.33 -9.25 -9.64
C ILE A 5 -0.07 -10.09 -9.47
N ARG A 6 1.05 -9.42 -9.58
CA ARG A 6 2.36 -10.03 -9.34
C ARG A 6 3.02 -9.32 -8.16
N ASP A 7 3.66 -10.09 -7.30
CA ASP A 7 4.43 -9.53 -6.21
C ASP A 7 5.91 -9.50 -6.58
N SER A 8 6.60 -8.46 -6.18
CA SER A 8 8.06 -8.43 -6.24
C SER A 8 8.66 -8.93 -4.94
N ASN A 9 7.91 -8.90 -3.85
CA ASN A 9 8.33 -9.43 -2.55
C ASN A 9 7.20 -9.36 -1.53
N ILE A 10 7.33 -10.17 -0.48
CA ILE A 10 6.55 -10.06 0.76
C ILE A 10 7.54 -9.88 1.90
N THR A 11 7.51 -8.71 2.54
CA THR A 11 8.40 -8.39 3.65
C THR A 11 7.67 -8.64 4.97
N LYS A 12 8.32 -9.37 5.87
CA LYS A 12 7.79 -9.70 7.19
C LYS A 12 8.44 -8.82 8.25
N ASP A 13 7.69 -8.56 9.33
CA ASP A 13 8.18 -7.79 10.48
C ASP A 13 8.76 -6.42 10.08
N ASP A 14 8.10 -5.74 9.14
CA ASP A 14 8.52 -4.43 8.66
C ASP A 14 8.06 -3.33 9.62
N MET A 15 8.96 -2.42 9.94
CA MET A 15 8.70 -1.27 10.82
C MET A 15 8.82 0.08 10.11
N LEU A 16 9.14 0.07 8.82
CA LEU A 16 9.43 1.29 8.06
C LEU A 16 8.27 1.78 7.22
N ASN A 17 7.31 0.92 6.93
CA ASN A 17 6.21 1.19 6.01
C ASN A 17 4.86 1.19 6.72
N GLY A 18 4.76 1.91 7.83
CA GLY A 18 3.54 2.09 8.59
C GLY A 18 3.72 1.86 10.08
N ASP A 19 2.65 2.07 10.83
CA ASP A 19 2.64 1.91 12.27
C ASP A 19 2.79 0.44 12.69
N GLY A 20 3.66 0.21 13.66
CA GLY A 20 3.88 -1.09 14.28
C GLY A 20 4.62 -2.06 13.38
N LEU A 21 4.63 -3.33 13.76
CA LEU A 21 5.19 -4.40 12.94
C LEU A 21 4.16 -4.83 11.90
N ARG A 22 4.56 -4.83 10.63
CA ARG A 22 3.64 -5.04 9.52
C ARG A 22 4.20 -6.05 8.53
N VAL A 23 3.30 -6.70 7.80
CA VAL A 23 3.66 -7.42 6.58
C VAL A 23 3.46 -6.47 5.40
N VAL A 24 4.43 -6.39 4.50
CA VAL A 24 4.37 -5.51 3.32
C VAL A 24 4.30 -6.38 2.06
N LEU A 25 3.29 -6.12 1.24
CA LEU A 25 3.16 -6.72 -0.08
C LEU A 25 3.64 -5.70 -1.12
N TRP A 26 4.71 -6.06 -1.83
CA TRP A 26 5.34 -5.22 -2.85
C TRP A 26 4.79 -5.65 -4.22
N VAL A 27 3.78 -4.95 -4.72
CA VAL A 27 3.17 -5.28 -6.03
C VAL A 27 3.99 -4.75 -7.19
N SER A 28 3.89 -5.41 -8.34
CA SER A 28 4.53 -4.99 -9.58
C SER A 28 3.57 -4.20 -10.45
N GLY A 29 4.07 -3.18 -11.14
CA GLY A 29 3.32 -2.30 -12.03
C GLY A 29 3.27 -0.87 -11.51
N CYS A 30 3.78 0.07 -12.29
CA CYS A 30 3.72 1.48 -11.95
C CYS A 30 4.00 2.33 -13.19
N ASP A 31 3.13 3.29 -13.49
CA ASP A 31 3.26 4.19 -14.63
C ASP A 31 3.82 5.57 -14.26
N HIS A 32 4.08 5.83 -12.98
CA HIS A 32 4.53 7.15 -12.55
C HIS A 32 5.93 7.49 -13.00
N CYS A 33 6.82 6.51 -13.08
CA CYS A 33 8.21 6.68 -13.52
C CYS A 33 8.94 7.81 -12.78
N CYS A 34 8.74 7.91 -11.48
CA CYS A 34 9.34 8.96 -10.66
C CYS A 34 10.86 8.93 -10.77
N LYS A 35 11.45 10.10 -10.97
CA LYS A 35 12.90 10.23 -11.05
C LYS A 35 13.55 9.77 -9.74
N GLU A 36 14.51 8.87 -9.85
CA GLU A 36 15.21 8.24 -8.72
C GLU A 36 14.28 7.53 -7.74
N CYS A 37 13.22 6.90 -8.27
CA CYS A 37 12.36 6.02 -7.48
C CYS A 37 13.21 4.97 -6.75
N HIS A 38 12.83 4.65 -5.50
CA HIS A 38 13.54 3.66 -4.69
C HIS A 38 13.39 2.23 -5.21
N ASN A 39 12.33 1.94 -5.98
CA ASN A 39 12.01 0.59 -6.45
C ASN A 39 11.69 0.55 -7.95
N PRO A 40 12.61 0.99 -8.84
CA PRO A 40 12.30 0.99 -10.28
C PRO A 40 12.06 -0.40 -10.86
N ILE A 41 12.57 -1.45 -10.22
CA ILE A 41 12.32 -2.84 -10.61
C ILE A 41 10.84 -3.21 -10.54
N THR A 42 10.05 -2.50 -9.75
CA THR A 42 8.62 -2.76 -9.60
C THR A 42 7.76 -2.07 -10.67
N TRP A 43 8.36 -1.29 -11.58
CA TRP A 43 7.60 -0.60 -12.64
C TRP A 43 6.99 -1.56 -13.65
N ASP A 44 7.66 -2.67 -13.93
CA ASP A 44 7.20 -3.66 -14.90
C ASP A 44 6.06 -4.50 -14.33
N PRO A 45 4.83 -4.40 -14.87
CA PRO A 45 3.70 -5.16 -14.35
C PRO A 45 3.85 -6.68 -14.56
N ASN A 46 4.79 -7.09 -15.42
CA ASN A 46 5.11 -8.50 -15.64
C ASN A 46 6.32 -8.96 -14.81
N GLY A 47 6.92 -8.07 -14.03
CA GLY A 47 8.03 -8.40 -13.14
C GLY A 47 7.57 -9.18 -11.91
N GLY A 48 8.53 -9.71 -11.17
CA GLY A 48 8.23 -10.46 -9.96
C GLY A 48 7.56 -11.81 -10.22
N LEU A 49 6.93 -12.36 -9.20
CA LEU A 49 6.23 -13.65 -9.25
C LEU A 49 4.72 -13.44 -9.26
N VAL A 50 3.99 -14.41 -9.82
CA VAL A 50 2.52 -14.40 -9.74
C VAL A 50 2.11 -14.53 -8.28
N PHE A 51 1.23 -13.65 -7.81
CA PHE A 51 0.65 -13.73 -6.48
C PHE A 51 -0.43 -14.82 -6.47
N ASP A 52 -0.03 -16.03 -6.12
CA ASP A 52 -0.89 -17.21 -6.12
C ASP A 52 -1.47 -17.49 -4.73
N GLU A 53 -2.22 -18.60 -4.61
CA GLU A 53 -2.81 -19.00 -3.33
C GLU A 53 -1.76 -19.28 -2.26
N GLU A 54 -0.60 -19.81 -2.63
CA GLU A 54 0.50 -20.07 -1.70
C GLU A 54 1.08 -18.78 -1.14
N ALA A 55 1.27 -17.77 -1.99
CA ALA A 55 1.72 -16.43 -1.56
C ALA A 55 0.69 -15.78 -0.65
N LYS A 56 -0.60 -15.92 -0.95
CA LYS A 56 -1.69 -15.40 -0.14
C LYS A 56 -1.74 -16.09 1.23
N GLU A 57 -1.54 -17.39 1.29
CA GLU A 57 -1.44 -18.12 2.56
C GLU A 57 -0.28 -17.62 3.40
N GLU A 58 0.88 -17.41 2.80
CA GLU A 58 2.05 -16.84 3.47
C GLU A 58 1.73 -15.48 4.09
N LEU A 59 1.08 -14.61 3.34
CA LEU A 59 0.66 -13.30 3.80
C LEU A 59 -0.30 -13.40 5.00
N PHE A 60 -1.28 -14.29 4.92
CA PHE A 60 -2.29 -14.45 5.96
C PHE A 60 -1.72 -15.12 7.22
N GLU A 61 -0.75 -16.02 7.08
CA GLU A 61 -0.06 -16.59 8.25
C GLU A 61 0.68 -15.50 9.05
N GLU A 62 1.27 -14.54 8.37
CA GLU A 62 1.88 -13.39 9.05
C GLU A 62 0.83 -12.52 9.76
N LEU A 63 -0.32 -12.29 9.12
CA LEU A 63 -1.40 -11.49 9.69
C LEU A 63 -2.07 -12.14 10.92
N LYS A 64 -1.96 -13.45 11.07
CA LYS A 64 -2.49 -14.15 12.25
C LYS A 64 -1.70 -13.86 13.52
N LYS A 65 -0.46 -13.41 13.40
CA LYS A 65 0.40 -13.16 14.55
C LYS A 65 -0.10 -11.98 15.36
N ASP A 66 -0.22 -12.12 16.66
CA ASP A 66 -0.78 -11.09 17.54
C ASP A 66 0.00 -9.78 17.50
N TYR A 67 1.33 -9.87 17.34
CA TYR A 67 2.19 -8.69 17.33
C TYR A 67 2.21 -7.96 15.97
N VAL A 68 1.65 -8.53 14.92
CA VAL A 68 1.57 -7.88 13.60
C VAL A 68 0.39 -6.93 13.60
N SER A 69 0.65 -5.64 13.35
CA SER A 69 -0.37 -4.58 13.38
C SER A 69 -1.27 -4.58 12.15
N GLY A 70 -0.79 -5.07 11.02
CA GLY A 70 -1.57 -5.10 9.80
C GLY A 70 -0.74 -5.30 8.54
N ILE A 71 -1.33 -4.94 7.42
CA ILE A 71 -0.71 -5.07 6.09
C ILE A 71 -0.48 -3.70 5.47
N THR A 72 0.62 -3.58 4.71
CA THR A 72 0.90 -2.41 3.86
C THR A 72 1.02 -2.86 2.41
N PHE A 73 0.29 -2.20 1.52
CA PHE A 73 0.44 -2.38 0.08
C PHE A 73 1.42 -1.32 -0.43
N SER A 74 2.47 -1.75 -1.09
CA SER A 74 3.52 -0.89 -1.62
C SER A 74 4.13 -1.51 -2.88
N GLY A 75 5.32 -1.13 -3.24
CA GLY A 75 6.05 -1.68 -4.40
C GLY A 75 6.10 -0.71 -5.56
N GLY A 76 5.53 -1.10 -6.70
CA GLY A 76 5.22 -0.24 -7.81
C GLY A 76 4.08 0.68 -7.38
N ASP A 77 2.89 0.44 -7.88
CA ASP A 77 1.72 1.15 -7.37
C ASP A 77 0.54 0.18 -7.21
N PRO A 78 0.04 -0.02 -5.98
CA PRO A 78 -1.15 -0.85 -5.77
C PRO A 78 -2.38 -0.37 -6.55
N LEU A 79 -2.43 0.91 -6.92
CA LEU A 79 -3.52 1.50 -7.70
C LEU A 79 -3.21 1.58 -9.20
N TYR A 80 -2.09 1.01 -9.65
CA TYR A 80 -1.86 0.76 -11.07
C TYR A 80 -3.07 0.04 -11.66
N ALA A 81 -3.58 0.51 -12.82
CA ALA A 81 -4.86 0.07 -13.36
C ALA A 81 -5.03 -1.46 -13.40
N GLY A 82 -3.99 -2.19 -13.77
CA GLY A 82 -4.01 -3.66 -13.80
C GLY A 82 -4.05 -4.33 -12.43
N ASN A 83 -3.76 -3.61 -11.37
CA ASN A 83 -3.71 -4.15 -10.01
C ASN A 83 -4.96 -3.84 -9.18
N ARG A 84 -5.73 -2.83 -9.54
CA ARG A 84 -6.82 -2.29 -8.71
C ARG A 84 -7.84 -3.32 -8.27
N GLU A 85 -8.30 -4.17 -9.19
CA GLU A 85 -9.32 -5.17 -8.90
C GLU A 85 -8.84 -6.21 -7.89
N ASP A 86 -7.65 -6.73 -8.10
CA ASP A 86 -7.09 -7.77 -7.23
C ASP A 86 -6.66 -7.22 -5.87
N VAL A 87 -6.12 -6.00 -5.84
CA VAL A 87 -5.80 -5.32 -4.58
C VAL A 87 -7.09 -5.07 -3.77
N LEU A 88 -8.17 -4.66 -4.44
CA LEU A 88 -9.48 -4.49 -3.79
C LEU A 88 -9.97 -5.80 -3.17
N LYS A 89 -9.91 -6.90 -3.92
CA LYS A 89 -10.33 -8.23 -3.42
C LYS A 89 -9.52 -8.63 -2.20
N LEU A 90 -8.21 -8.43 -2.24
CA LEU A 90 -7.31 -8.78 -1.15
C LEU A 90 -7.58 -7.91 0.09
N ALA A 91 -7.79 -6.60 -0.10
CA ALA A 91 -8.11 -5.69 0.98
C ALA A 91 -9.44 -6.07 1.67
N LYS A 92 -10.46 -6.42 0.90
CA LYS A 92 -11.74 -6.92 1.43
C LYS A 92 -11.54 -8.17 2.27
N GLU A 93 -10.78 -9.12 1.76
CA GLU A 93 -10.55 -10.39 2.45
C GLU A 93 -9.78 -10.19 3.76
N VAL A 94 -8.78 -9.32 3.75
CA VAL A 94 -8.04 -8.96 4.97
C VAL A 94 -8.98 -8.31 5.98
N HIS A 95 -9.81 -7.38 5.53
CA HIS A 95 -10.76 -6.70 6.42
C HIS A 95 -11.78 -7.68 7.05
N GLU A 96 -12.26 -8.65 6.28
CA GLU A 96 -13.23 -9.65 6.76
C GLU A 96 -12.60 -10.65 7.73
N LYS A 97 -11.40 -11.13 7.42
CA LYS A 97 -10.72 -12.15 8.24
C LYS A 97 -9.97 -11.58 9.43
N PHE A 98 -9.48 -10.36 9.30
CA PHE A 98 -8.66 -9.70 10.33
C PHE A 98 -9.16 -8.28 10.59
N PRO A 99 -10.38 -8.13 11.14
CA PRO A 99 -10.98 -6.80 11.31
C PRO A 99 -10.22 -5.89 12.27
N GLU A 100 -9.38 -6.45 13.13
CA GLU A 100 -8.53 -5.70 14.07
C GLU A 100 -7.21 -5.21 13.46
N LYS A 101 -6.87 -5.72 12.24
CA LYS A 101 -5.63 -5.33 11.58
C LYS A 101 -5.87 -4.10 10.70
N THR A 102 -4.89 -3.20 10.65
CA THR A 102 -4.98 -1.99 9.82
C THR A 102 -4.40 -2.22 8.43
N ILE A 103 -4.92 -1.47 7.45
CA ILE A 103 -4.47 -1.54 6.06
C ILE A 103 -3.88 -0.18 5.69
N TRP A 104 -2.60 -0.19 5.34
CA TRP A 104 -1.87 0.97 4.82
C TRP A 104 -1.62 0.77 3.32
N MET A 105 -1.59 1.87 2.58
CA MET A 105 -1.33 1.83 1.15
C MET A 105 -0.47 3.01 0.71
N TYR A 106 0.54 2.73 -0.10
CA TYR A 106 1.37 3.74 -0.76
C TYR A 106 0.97 3.82 -2.22
N THR A 107 0.75 5.04 -2.72
CA THR A 107 0.42 5.26 -4.13
C THR A 107 1.05 6.55 -4.64
N GLY A 108 1.37 6.61 -5.93
CA GLY A 108 1.78 7.84 -6.59
C GLY A 108 0.62 8.75 -6.97
N PHE A 109 -0.62 8.25 -6.93
CA PHE A 109 -1.81 9.07 -7.16
C PHE A 109 -2.08 9.97 -5.96
N VAL A 110 -2.71 11.12 -6.18
CA VAL A 110 -3.15 11.98 -5.09
C VAL A 110 -4.57 11.59 -4.66
N TRP A 111 -4.88 11.79 -3.39
CA TRP A 111 -6.18 11.45 -2.81
C TRP A 111 -7.36 11.93 -3.67
N GLU A 112 -7.29 13.18 -4.13
CA GLU A 112 -8.36 13.81 -4.89
C GLU A 112 -8.67 13.10 -6.23
N SER A 113 -7.74 12.29 -6.74
CA SER A 113 -7.95 11.53 -7.97
C SER A 113 -8.46 10.10 -7.74
N ILE A 114 -8.40 9.61 -6.51
CA ILE A 114 -8.72 8.21 -6.19
C ILE A 114 -9.71 8.03 -5.04
N ASP A 115 -10.22 9.10 -4.48
CA ASP A 115 -11.10 9.07 -3.30
C ASP A 115 -12.42 8.32 -3.56
N GLY A 116 -12.83 8.19 -4.82
CA GLY A 116 -14.04 7.44 -5.19
C GLY A 116 -13.83 5.95 -5.40
N LEU A 117 -12.61 5.44 -5.29
CA LEU A 117 -12.34 4.01 -5.46
C LEU A 117 -12.85 3.22 -4.25
N GLU A 118 -13.48 2.08 -4.53
CA GLU A 118 -14.03 1.21 -3.48
C GLU A 118 -12.97 0.75 -2.48
N VAL A 119 -11.73 0.53 -2.92
CA VAL A 119 -10.64 0.08 -2.03
C VAL A 119 -10.40 1.06 -0.88
N MET A 120 -10.71 2.34 -1.07
CA MET A 120 -10.56 3.36 -0.03
C MET A 120 -11.52 3.15 1.16
N ASP A 121 -12.55 2.33 1.00
CA ASP A 121 -13.43 1.94 2.11
C ASP A 121 -12.74 0.98 3.08
N TYR A 122 -11.65 0.33 2.66
CA TYR A 122 -10.91 -0.66 3.43
C TYR A 122 -9.54 -0.17 3.89
N VAL A 123 -9.01 0.90 3.28
CA VAL A 123 -7.70 1.46 3.63
C VAL A 123 -7.83 2.37 4.84
N ASP A 124 -7.00 2.15 5.84
CA ASP A 124 -6.99 2.98 7.05
C ASP A 124 -6.08 4.19 6.89
N VAL A 125 -4.91 4.02 6.30
CA VAL A 125 -3.96 5.10 6.07
C VAL A 125 -3.41 5.01 4.64
N LEU A 126 -3.43 6.13 3.94
CA LEU A 126 -2.91 6.27 2.58
C LEU A 126 -1.73 7.24 2.55
N VAL A 127 -0.61 6.79 2.01
CA VAL A 127 0.51 7.69 1.69
C VAL A 127 0.39 8.02 0.21
N ASP A 128 0.04 9.26 -0.12
CA ASP A 128 -0.29 9.67 -1.48
C ASP A 128 0.77 10.56 -2.12
N GLY A 129 0.73 10.65 -3.44
CA GLY A 129 1.58 11.53 -4.24
C GLY A 129 2.84 10.86 -4.76
N GLU A 130 3.29 11.33 -5.93
CA GLU A 130 4.50 10.81 -6.55
C GLU A 130 5.75 11.22 -5.76
N PHE A 131 6.77 10.35 -5.80
CA PHE A 131 8.07 10.68 -5.22
C PHE A 131 8.70 11.83 -6.02
N VAL A 132 9.06 12.90 -5.33
CA VAL A 132 9.74 14.07 -5.92
C VAL A 132 11.16 14.16 -5.34
N LYS A 133 12.16 13.91 -6.17
CA LYS A 133 13.56 13.88 -5.76
C LYS A 133 14.00 15.16 -5.03
N GLU A 134 13.58 16.30 -5.52
CA GLU A 134 13.95 17.62 -4.97
C GLU A 134 13.38 17.85 -3.56
N GLU A 135 12.37 17.09 -3.17
CA GLU A 135 11.76 17.14 -1.85
C GLU A 135 12.08 15.90 -1.01
N ALA A 136 13.00 15.06 -1.47
CA ALA A 136 13.39 13.85 -0.76
C ALA A 136 14.13 14.19 0.53
N ASP A 137 13.74 13.49 1.61
CA ASP A 137 14.36 13.65 2.92
C ASP A 137 14.26 12.30 3.66
N PRO A 138 15.40 11.66 3.96
CA PRO A 138 15.39 10.36 4.65
C PRO A 138 14.90 10.44 6.09
N GLN A 139 14.76 11.64 6.65
CA GLN A 139 14.24 11.83 8.02
C GLN A 139 12.71 11.91 8.05
N LEU A 140 12.03 11.97 6.90
CA LEU A 140 10.58 11.99 6.85
C LEU A 140 10.01 10.64 7.32
N HIS A 141 8.96 10.72 8.12
CA HIS A 141 8.32 9.54 8.67
C HIS A 141 7.31 8.96 7.66
N TRP A 142 7.53 7.71 7.26
CA TRP A 142 6.70 6.91 6.34
C TRP A 142 6.59 7.42 4.90
N LYS A 143 7.23 8.47 4.52
CA LYS A 143 7.20 9.01 3.16
C LYS A 143 8.60 9.35 2.67
N GLY A 144 8.79 9.32 1.36
CA GLY A 144 10.10 9.55 0.75
C GLY A 144 10.38 11.00 0.39
N SER A 145 9.33 11.81 0.18
CA SER A 145 9.47 13.21 -0.20
C SER A 145 8.41 14.07 0.52
N ALA A 146 8.73 15.34 0.72
CA ALA A 146 7.91 16.25 1.53
C ALA A 146 6.51 16.52 0.94
N ASN A 147 6.37 16.43 -0.39
CA ASN A 147 5.08 16.61 -1.08
C ASN A 147 4.07 15.50 -0.78
N GLN A 148 4.53 14.32 -0.36
CA GLN A 148 3.65 13.20 -0.05
C GLN A 148 2.93 13.44 1.27
N ARG A 149 1.71 12.91 1.38
CA ARG A 149 0.89 13.07 2.59
C ARG A 149 0.59 11.70 3.19
N VAL A 150 0.63 11.61 4.50
CA VAL A 150 0.19 10.43 5.25
C VAL A 150 -1.22 10.73 5.75
N ILE A 151 -2.22 10.16 5.08
CA ILE A 151 -3.63 10.53 5.23
C ILE A 151 -4.37 9.49 6.07
N ASP A 152 -5.09 9.96 7.10
CA ASP A 152 -6.07 9.15 7.80
C ASP A 152 -7.33 9.08 6.94
N VAL A 153 -7.53 7.95 6.26
CA VAL A 153 -8.60 7.80 5.27
C VAL A 153 -9.98 7.85 5.92
N LYS A 154 -10.15 7.20 7.06
CA LYS A 154 -11.45 7.16 7.74
C LYS A 154 -11.86 8.55 8.23
N ALA A 155 -10.94 9.28 8.87
CA ALA A 155 -11.20 10.63 9.33
C ALA A 155 -11.44 11.59 8.14
N THR A 156 -10.71 11.41 7.05
CA THR A 156 -10.88 12.21 5.83
C THR A 156 -12.27 12.00 5.23
N LYS A 157 -12.73 10.76 5.11
CA LYS A 157 -14.07 10.47 4.57
C LYS A 157 -15.17 11.01 5.46
N LYS A 158 -14.97 10.94 6.77
CA LYS A 158 -15.96 11.41 7.75
C LYS A 158 -16.09 12.93 7.74
N SER A 159 -14.99 13.66 7.62
CA SER A 159 -14.98 15.12 7.66
C SER A 159 -15.21 15.79 6.31
N GLY A 160 -14.94 15.08 5.21
CA GLY A 160 -14.95 15.64 3.85
C GLY A 160 -13.69 16.43 3.48
N GLU A 161 -12.71 16.52 4.37
CA GLU A 161 -11.44 17.20 4.15
C GLU A 161 -10.29 16.27 4.49
N VAL A 162 -9.15 16.45 3.82
CA VAL A 162 -7.95 15.62 4.08
C VAL A 162 -7.48 15.82 5.53
N VAL A 163 -7.48 14.72 6.28
CA VAL A 163 -6.97 14.67 7.65
C VAL A 163 -5.69 13.85 7.65
N LEU A 164 -4.61 14.44 8.17
CA LEU A 164 -3.33 13.75 8.22
C LEU A 164 -3.28 12.79 9.40
N HIS A 165 -2.65 11.64 9.18
CA HIS A 165 -2.40 10.65 10.22
C HIS A 165 -1.29 11.16 11.16
N CYS A 166 -1.56 11.18 12.44
CA CYS A 166 -0.58 11.56 13.46
C CYS A 166 0.20 10.33 13.92
N ALA A 167 1.52 10.47 13.93
CA ALA A 167 2.39 9.42 14.44
C ALA A 167 2.30 9.33 15.98
#